data_8a6e751efc57f55c1f917072b4bc012f
#
_entry.id   8a6e751efc57f55c1f917072b4bc012f
#
_cell.length_a   1.000
_cell.length_b   1.000
_cell.length_c   1.000
_cell.angle_alpha   90.00
_cell.angle_beta   90.00
_cell.angle_gamma   90.00
#
_symmetry.space_group_name_H-M   'P 1'
#
loop_
_entity.id
_entity.type
_entity.pdbx_description
1 polymer ?
#
loop_
_entity_poly.entity_id
_entity_poly.type
_entity_poly.pdbx_seq_one_letter_code
_entity_poly.pdbx_strand_id
1 'polypeptide(L)'
;FRGGTPAYGFQLVKKGRTGKKNRELYDIEINPDEAFAVKRMFDLTDRYGYGGRKISTILKNEGIINLRTGEPFHYSTIQHILANIMNAGILRSGETQSDVFPELQIIPLEQFQRVTKAREQRSINYAIKCGWETEKVTLEDGNEATVVRSSGSYPRKIVGKALLSGNVYCGHCGGRVFATTAR
;
A
#
# COMPACT_ATOMS: atom_id res chain seq x y z
N PHE A 1 9.05 22.52 -0.56
CA PHE A 1 8.03 21.72 -1.26
C PHE A 1 7.35 22.59 -2.32
N ARG A 2 7.11 22.04 -3.50
CA ARG A 2 6.60 22.82 -4.66
C ARG A 2 5.07 22.92 -4.73
N GLY A 3 4.39 22.49 -3.70
CA GLY A 3 2.92 22.46 -3.64
C GLY A 3 2.36 21.07 -3.95
N GLY A 4 1.06 20.90 -3.78
CA GLY A 4 0.34 19.64 -3.83
C GLY A 4 -0.09 19.19 -2.43
N THR A 5 -0.85 18.11 -2.36
CA THR A 5 -1.28 17.53 -1.10
C THR A 5 -0.13 16.72 -0.48
N PRO A 6 0.29 16.99 0.77
CA PRO A 6 1.32 16.21 1.43
C PRO A 6 0.82 14.79 1.69
N ALA A 7 1.75 13.84 1.90
CA ALA A 7 1.40 12.49 2.31
C ALA A 7 0.59 12.52 3.62
N TYR A 8 -0.25 11.50 3.84
CA TYR A 8 -1.01 11.37 5.09
C TYR A 8 -0.04 11.19 6.26
N GLY A 9 -0.27 11.91 7.35
CA GLY A 9 0.64 12.03 8.49
C GLY A 9 1.49 13.30 8.48
N PHE A 10 1.41 14.11 7.40
CA PHE A 10 2.21 15.33 7.23
C PHE A 10 1.33 16.53 6.83
N GLN A 11 1.81 17.69 7.18
CA GLN A 11 1.19 18.99 6.83
C GLN A 11 2.21 19.93 6.22
N LEU A 12 1.72 20.93 5.47
CA LEU A 12 2.53 21.98 4.89
C LEU A 12 2.44 23.22 5.76
N VAL A 13 3.58 23.75 6.17
CA VAL A 13 3.66 24.95 7.01
C VAL A 13 4.39 26.05 6.27
N LYS A 14 3.85 27.27 6.32
CA LYS A 14 4.48 28.48 5.76
C LYS A 14 5.50 29.02 6.76
N LYS A 15 6.76 29.09 6.36
CA LYS A 15 7.83 29.73 7.16
C LYS A 15 8.32 31.05 6.57
N GLY A 16 7.52 31.68 5.71
CA GLY A 16 7.84 33.00 5.11
C GLY A 16 8.98 32.99 4.11
N ARG A 17 9.44 31.80 3.65
CA ARG A 17 10.46 31.70 2.62
C ARG A 17 9.85 31.79 1.22
N THR A 18 10.50 32.56 0.35
CA THR A 18 10.11 32.68 -1.05
C THR A 18 11.14 32.08 -1.97
N GLY A 19 10.67 31.34 -2.96
CA GLY A 19 11.51 30.75 -4.00
C GLY A 19 11.63 31.63 -5.26
N LYS A 20 12.15 31.04 -6.32
CA LYS A 20 12.23 31.71 -7.64
C LYS A 20 10.84 32.20 -8.08
N LYS A 21 10.76 33.43 -8.63
CA LYS A 21 9.52 34.09 -9.07
C LYS A 21 8.56 34.44 -7.92
N ASN A 22 9.11 34.78 -6.75
CA ASN A 22 8.34 35.22 -5.58
C ASN A 22 7.23 34.24 -5.13
N ARG A 23 7.43 32.91 -5.38
CA ARG A 23 6.49 31.86 -4.94
C ARG A 23 6.80 31.47 -3.50
N GLU A 24 5.76 31.41 -2.67
CA GLU A 24 5.88 30.91 -1.31
C GLU A 24 6.39 29.46 -1.30
N LEU A 25 7.35 29.18 -0.43
CA LEU A 25 7.84 27.83 -0.16
C LEU A 25 7.21 27.33 1.14
N TYR A 26 6.81 26.07 1.10
CA TYR A 26 6.24 25.37 2.24
C TYR A 26 7.25 24.38 2.79
N ASP A 27 7.34 24.28 4.10
CA ASP A 27 8.03 23.21 4.79
C ASP A 27 7.04 22.10 5.11
N ILE A 28 7.56 20.88 5.16
CA ILE A 28 6.79 19.71 5.55
C ILE A 28 7.04 19.47 7.02
N GLU A 29 5.98 19.26 7.79
CA GLU A 29 6.04 18.90 9.21
C GLU A 29 5.09 17.72 9.48
N ILE A 30 5.35 17.00 10.58
CA ILE A 30 4.45 15.93 11.01
C ILE A 30 3.15 16.55 11.52
N ASN A 31 2.02 16.03 11.05
CA ASN A 31 0.71 16.30 11.63
C ASN A 31 0.43 15.29 12.74
N PRO A 32 0.40 15.68 14.02
CA PRO A 32 0.30 14.75 15.14
C PRO A 32 -0.99 13.93 15.13
N ASP A 33 -2.10 14.53 14.71
CA ASP A 33 -3.42 13.86 14.68
C ASP A 33 -3.46 12.77 13.61
N GLU A 34 -2.90 13.03 12.41
CA GLU A 34 -2.80 12.03 11.37
C GLU A 34 -1.72 10.99 11.68
N ALA A 35 -0.60 11.40 12.30
CA ALA A 35 0.51 10.52 12.65
C ALA A 35 0.11 9.42 13.64
N PHE A 36 -0.86 9.69 14.53
CA PHE A 36 -1.41 8.68 15.44
C PHE A 36 -2.01 7.50 14.65
N ALA A 37 -2.83 7.80 13.64
CA ALA A 37 -3.43 6.74 12.81
C ALA A 37 -2.36 5.98 12.02
N VAL A 38 -1.33 6.66 11.51
CA VAL A 38 -0.19 6.04 10.82
C VAL A 38 0.53 5.06 11.74
N LYS A 39 0.92 5.48 12.95
CA LYS A 39 1.56 4.61 13.95
C LYS A 39 0.72 3.37 14.24
N ARG A 40 -0.59 3.55 14.42
CA ARG A 40 -1.51 2.43 14.69
C ARG A 40 -1.54 1.42 13.55
N MET A 41 -1.55 1.88 12.29
CA MET A 41 -1.50 1.01 11.10
C MET A 41 -0.21 0.18 11.05
N PHE A 42 0.94 0.81 11.32
CA PHE A 42 2.23 0.13 11.36
C PHE A 42 2.30 -0.89 12.49
N ASP A 43 1.83 -0.56 13.70
CA ASP A 43 1.79 -1.48 14.83
C ASP A 43 0.92 -2.71 14.55
N LEU A 44 -0.26 -2.52 13.95
CA LEU A 44 -1.14 -3.63 13.58
C LEU A 44 -0.52 -4.54 12.52
N THR A 45 0.28 -3.98 11.61
CA THR A 45 0.98 -4.77 10.59
C THR A 45 2.20 -5.47 11.17
N ASP A 46 3.02 -4.79 11.97
CA ASP A 46 4.27 -5.31 12.53
C ASP A 46 4.01 -6.42 13.56
N ARG A 47 3.12 -6.17 14.55
CA ARG A 47 2.86 -7.09 15.65
C ARG A 47 1.96 -8.27 15.27
N TYR A 48 0.95 -8.05 14.44
CA TYR A 48 -0.08 -9.05 14.17
C TYR A 48 -0.10 -9.53 12.70
N GLY A 49 0.73 -8.95 11.85
CA GLY A 49 0.76 -9.30 10.44
C GLY A 49 -0.55 -9.00 9.69
N TYR A 50 -1.35 -8.04 10.14
CA TYR A 50 -2.65 -7.76 9.53
C TYR A 50 -2.51 -7.07 8.17
N GLY A 51 -3.38 -7.44 7.22
CA GLY A 51 -3.49 -6.80 5.92
C GLY A 51 -4.45 -5.61 5.93
N GLY A 52 -4.37 -4.75 4.91
CA GLY A 52 -5.10 -3.50 4.84
C GLY A 52 -6.61 -3.59 5.09
N ARG A 53 -7.29 -4.66 4.63
CA ARG A 53 -8.72 -4.85 4.88
C ARG A 53 -9.04 -5.08 6.36
N LYS A 54 -8.24 -5.91 7.05
CA LYS A 54 -8.43 -6.17 8.47
C LYS A 54 -8.11 -4.94 9.30
N ILE A 55 -7.03 -4.20 8.94
CA ILE A 55 -6.67 -2.93 9.57
C ILE A 55 -7.80 -1.91 9.41
N SER A 56 -8.39 -1.76 8.22
CA SER A 56 -9.54 -0.88 7.97
C SER A 56 -10.71 -1.17 8.92
N THR A 57 -11.04 -2.45 9.11
CA THR A 57 -12.10 -2.86 10.04
C THR A 57 -11.76 -2.52 11.49
N ILE A 58 -10.51 -2.76 11.92
CA ILE A 58 -10.07 -2.48 13.29
C ILE A 58 -10.11 -0.97 13.56
N LEU A 59 -9.54 -0.15 12.68
CA LEU A 59 -9.54 1.30 12.81
C LEU A 59 -10.96 1.86 12.88
N LYS A 60 -11.88 1.34 12.05
CA LYS A 60 -13.29 1.70 12.09
C LYS A 60 -13.92 1.38 13.46
N ASN A 61 -13.64 0.21 14.02
CA ASN A 61 -14.16 -0.20 15.32
C ASN A 61 -13.56 0.60 16.49
N GLU A 62 -12.31 1.06 16.33
CA GLU A 62 -11.61 1.95 17.27
C GLU A 62 -12.04 3.42 17.11
N GLY A 63 -12.91 3.76 16.16
CA GLY A 63 -13.36 5.13 15.87
C GLY A 63 -12.29 5.98 15.19
N ILE A 64 -11.20 5.38 14.68
CA ILE A 64 -10.12 6.07 13.98
C ILE A 64 -10.52 6.22 12.51
N ILE A 65 -10.84 7.46 12.13
CA ILE A 65 -11.26 7.82 10.76
C ILE A 65 -10.18 8.60 10.03
N ASN A 66 -10.29 8.66 8.72
CA ASN A 66 -9.44 9.51 7.90
C ASN A 66 -9.86 10.99 8.09
N LEU A 67 -9.04 11.77 8.77
CA LEU A 67 -9.33 13.17 9.09
C LEU A 67 -9.52 14.08 7.87
N ARG A 68 -8.98 13.67 6.71
CA ARG A 68 -9.12 14.47 5.47
C ARG A 68 -10.44 14.24 4.76
N THR A 69 -11.06 13.09 4.94
CA THR A 69 -12.32 12.73 4.26
C THR A 69 -13.51 12.62 5.21
N GLY A 70 -13.26 12.50 6.52
CA GLY A 70 -14.29 12.23 7.53
C GLY A 70 -14.81 10.79 7.50
N GLU A 71 -14.28 9.92 6.65
CA GLU A 71 -14.74 8.56 6.41
C GLU A 71 -13.77 7.51 6.98
N PRO A 72 -14.24 6.27 7.20
CA PRO A 72 -13.34 5.17 7.54
C PRO A 72 -12.26 4.97 6.48
N PHE A 73 -11.05 4.56 6.90
CA PHE A 73 -9.97 4.29 5.96
C PHE A 73 -10.32 3.18 4.98
N HIS A 74 -10.25 3.48 3.69
CA HIS A 74 -10.29 2.43 2.67
C HIS A 74 -8.99 1.62 2.68
N TYR A 75 -9.07 0.31 2.39
CA TYR A 75 -7.91 -0.57 2.45
C TYR A 75 -6.75 -0.15 1.51
N SER A 76 -7.07 0.43 0.35
CA SER A 76 -6.05 0.92 -0.59
C SER A 76 -5.30 2.11 -0.01
N THR A 77 -5.98 3.03 0.67
CA THR A 77 -5.35 4.16 1.37
C THR A 77 -4.36 3.66 2.42
N ILE A 78 -4.75 2.65 3.21
CA ILE A 78 -3.86 2.03 4.20
C ILE A 78 -2.63 1.41 3.50
N GLN A 79 -2.82 0.73 2.36
CA GLN A 79 -1.71 0.17 1.61
C GLN A 79 -0.73 1.23 1.11
N HIS A 80 -1.24 2.37 0.63
CA HIS A 80 -0.39 3.51 0.21
C HIS A 80 0.35 4.13 1.39
N ILE A 81 -0.31 4.29 2.54
CA ILE A 81 0.34 4.80 3.76
C ILE A 81 1.47 3.86 4.19
N LEU A 82 1.22 2.55 4.27
CA LEU A 82 2.22 1.55 4.67
C LEU A 82 3.37 1.40 3.66
N ALA A 83 3.19 1.81 2.40
CA ALA A 83 4.23 1.77 1.38
C ALA A 83 5.09 3.04 1.32
N ASN A 84 4.65 4.12 1.97
CA ASN A 84 5.30 5.41 1.83
C ASN A 84 6.51 5.51 2.76
N ILE A 85 7.71 5.50 2.18
CA ILE A 85 8.99 5.60 2.90
C ILE A 85 9.15 6.93 3.65
N MET A 86 8.39 7.97 3.30
CA MET A 86 8.39 9.24 4.01
C MET A 86 8.00 9.08 5.48
N ASN A 87 7.20 8.06 5.83
CA ASN A 87 6.86 7.74 7.23
C ASN A 87 8.09 7.34 8.05
N ALA A 88 9.16 6.88 7.41
CA ALA A 88 10.46 6.60 8.02
C ALA A 88 11.42 7.80 7.96
N GLY A 89 10.94 8.98 7.58
CA GLY A 89 11.75 10.21 7.49
C GLY A 89 12.61 10.31 6.23
N ILE A 90 12.37 9.49 5.20
CA ILE A 90 13.14 9.51 3.95
C ILE A 90 12.30 10.17 2.85
N LEU A 91 12.85 11.19 2.22
CA LEU A 91 12.25 11.83 1.06
C LEU A 91 12.72 11.15 -0.22
N ARG A 92 11.79 10.86 -1.12
CA ARG A 92 12.09 10.23 -2.41
C ARG A 92 11.69 11.14 -3.57
N SER A 93 12.59 11.27 -4.55
CA SER A 93 12.31 11.97 -5.81
C SER A 93 12.83 11.10 -6.98
N GLY A 94 11.90 10.44 -7.67
CA GLY A 94 12.25 9.44 -8.67
C GLY A 94 13.01 8.26 -8.06
N GLU A 95 14.23 8.01 -8.52
CA GLU A 95 15.12 6.95 -7.99
C GLU A 95 16.00 7.42 -6.83
N THR A 96 16.11 8.75 -6.65
CA THR A 96 16.96 9.33 -5.58
C THR A 96 16.22 9.34 -4.26
N GLN A 97 16.90 8.91 -3.19
CA GLN A 97 16.44 8.96 -1.82
C GLN A 97 17.38 9.86 -1.01
N SER A 98 16.82 10.56 -0.02
CA SER A 98 17.58 11.34 0.94
C SER A 98 18.07 10.48 2.10
N ASP A 99 18.95 11.05 2.93
CA ASP A 99 19.20 10.54 4.26
C ASP A 99 17.92 10.65 5.13
N VAL A 100 17.95 9.98 6.28
CA VAL A 100 16.83 10.02 7.24
C VAL A 100 16.76 11.39 7.90
N PHE A 101 15.61 12.05 7.83
CA PHE A 101 15.30 13.28 8.57
C PHE A 101 14.56 12.89 9.87
N PRO A 102 15.21 12.97 11.04
CA PRO A 102 14.58 12.59 12.32
C PRO A 102 13.32 13.39 12.63
N GLU A 103 13.28 14.67 12.21
CA GLU A 103 12.13 15.58 12.40
C GLU A 103 10.89 15.17 11.57
N LEU A 104 11.06 14.37 10.53
CA LEU A 104 9.99 13.86 9.68
C LEU A 104 9.68 12.38 9.93
N GLN A 105 10.33 11.78 10.92
CA GLN A 105 10.20 10.36 11.19
C GLN A 105 8.97 10.07 12.09
N ILE A 106 7.91 9.56 11.51
CA ILE A 106 6.73 9.07 12.24
C ILE A 106 7.01 7.67 12.80
N ILE A 107 7.68 6.82 12.03
CA ILE A 107 7.96 5.40 12.32
C ILE A 107 9.47 5.15 12.25
N PRO A 108 10.07 4.39 13.19
CA PRO A 108 11.46 3.96 13.07
C PRO A 108 11.73 3.22 11.75
N LEU A 109 12.87 3.48 11.11
CA LEU A 109 13.23 2.88 9.83
C LEU A 109 13.21 1.34 9.90
N GLU A 110 13.68 0.78 10.99
CA GLU A 110 13.68 -0.67 11.22
C GLU A 110 12.25 -1.26 11.22
N GLN A 111 11.29 -0.57 11.86
CA GLN A 111 9.89 -0.99 11.84
C GLN A 111 9.30 -0.90 10.43
N PHE A 112 9.62 0.16 9.68
CA PHE A 112 9.21 0.31 8.29
C PHE A 112 9.73 -0.85 7.43
N GLN A 113 11.01 -1.21 7.57
CA GLN A 113 11.65 -2.31 6.84
C GLN A 113 10.99 -3.66 7.16
N ARG A 114 10.74 -3.95 8.46
CA ARG A 114 10.03 -5.19 8.88
C ARG A 114 8.63 -5.27 8.26
N VAL A 115 7.87 -4.17 8.32
CA VAL A 115 6.53 -4.09 7.74
C VAL A 115 6.57 -4.29 6.22
N THR A 116 7.52 -3.67 5.53
CA THR A 116 7.70 -3.83 4.08
C THR A 116 7.98 -5.28 3.73
N LYS A 117 8.95 -5.90 4.38
CA LYS A 117 9.31 -7.32 4.19
C LYS A 117 8.12 -8.27 4.46
N ALA A 118 7.37 -8.02 5.53
CA ALA A 118 6.17 -8.82 5.86
C ALA A 118 5.06 -8.67 4.80
N ARG A 119 4.91 -7.49 4.19
CA ARG A 119 3.94 -7.26 3.11
C ARG A 119 4.36 -7.95 1.81
N GLU A 120 5.62 -7.89 1.45
CA GLU A 120 6.20 -8.58 0.30
C GLU A 120 6.04 -10.09 0.42
N GLN A 121 6.42 -10.66 1.56
CA GLN A 121 6.26 -12.09 1.82
C GLN A 121 4.80 -12.54 1.72
N ARG A 122 3.87 -11.73 2.20
CA ARG A 122 2.43 -12.02 2.09
C ARG A 122 1.97 -12.00 0.64
N SER A 123 2.48 -11.06 -0.17
CA SER A 123 2.19 -10.99 -1.61
C SER A 123 2.68 -12.24 -2.33
N ILE A 124 3.91 -12.69 -2.04
CA ILE A 124 4.51 -13.91 -2.59
C ILE A 124 3.70 -15.14 -2.18
N ASN A 125 3.38 -15.28 -0.89
CA ASN A 125 2.60 -16.40 -0.39
C ASN A 125 1.21 -16.47 -1.03
N TYR A 126 0.59 -15.30 -1.27
CA TYR A 126 -0.69 -15.23 -1.98
C TYR A 126 -0.54 -15.66 -3.45
N ALA A 127 0.50 -15.22 -4.13
CA ALA A 127 0.79 -15.60 -5.50
C ALA A 127 1.00 -17.10 -5.65
N ILE A 128 1.79 -17.71 -4.76
CA ILE A 128 2.00 -19.17 -4.71
C ILE A 128 0.66 -19.90 -4.48
N LYS A 129 -0.15 -19.43 -3.53
CA LYS A 129 -1.47 -19.99 -3.24
C LYS A 129 -2.44 -19.92 -4.44
N CYS A 130 -2.29 -18.88 -5.28
CA CYS A 130 -3.07 -18.70 -6.50
C CYS A 130 -2.51 -19.48 -7.70
N GLY A 131 -1.38 -20.16 -7.55
CA GLY A 131 -0.72 -20.89 -8.65
C GLY A 131 -0.07 -19.94 -9.68
N TRP A 132 0.37 -18.77 -9.25
CA TRP A 132 1.10 -17.84 -10.14
C TRP A 132 2.54 -18.31 -10.27
N GLU A 133 3.11 -18.09 -11.47
CA GLU A 133 4.51 -18.37 -11.71
C GLU A 133 5.39 -17.49 -10.84
N THR A 134 6.27 -18.11 -10.10
CA THR A 134 7.27 -17.43 -9.27
C THR A 134 8.66 -17.84 -9.74
N GLU A 135 9.54 -16.87 -9.82
CA GLU A 135 10.94 -17.08 -10.20
C GLU A 135 11.85 -16.64 -9.06
N LYS A 136 12.89 -17.42 -8.80
CA LYS A 136 13.96 -17.03 -7.90
C LYS A 136 14.99 -16.24 -8.69
N VAL A 137 15.26 -15.03 -8.27
CA VAL A 137 16.27 -14.15 -8.86
C VAL A 137 17.33 -13.87 -7.80
N THR A 138 18.58 -14.04 -8.18
CA THR A 138 19.71 -13.63 -7.32
C THR A 138 19.91 -12.12 -7.48
N LEU A 139 19.84 -11.40 -6.37
CA LEU A 139 20.09 -9.97 -6.31
C LEU A 139 21.59 -9.67 -6.40
N GLU A 140 21.95 -8.40 -6.66
CA GLU A 140 23.36 -7.95 -6.76
C GLU A 140 24.14 -8.17 -5.46
N ASP A 141 23.45 -8.24 -4.32
CA ASP A 141 24.01 -8.53 -2.99
C ASP A 141 24.21 -10.03 -2.70
N GLY A 142 23.94 -10.91 -3.69
CA GLY A 142 24.04 -12.35 -3.58
C GLY A 142 22.86 -13.04 -2.87
N ASN A 143 21.84 -12.29 -2.43
CA ASN A 143 20.65 -12.85 -1.81
C ASN A 143 19.63 -13.34 -2.86
N GLU A 144 18.92 -14.43 -2.56
CA GLU A 144 17.82 -14.89 -3.40
C GLU A 144 16.52 -14.15 -3.07
N ALA A 145 15.88 -13.57 -4.08
CA ALA A 145 14.55 -13.01 -4.00
C ALA A 145 13.57 -13.81 -4.86
N THR A 146 12.36 -14.05 -4.35
CA THR A 146 11.29 -14.64 -5.13
C THR A 146 10.47 -13.56 -5.79
N VAL A 147 10.53 -13.49 -7.11
CA VAL A 147 9.75 -12.54 -7.92
C VAL A 147 8.52 -13.23 -8.47
N VAL A 148 7.37 -12.59 -8.37
CA VAL A 148 6.12 -13.06 -8.94
C VAL A 148 6.03 -12.55 -10.38
N ARG A 149 6.04 -13.45 -11.36
CA ARG A 149 5.69 -13.10 -12.73
C ARG A 149 4.18 -12.93 -12.81
N SER A 150 3.71 -11.71 -13.01
CA SER A 150 2.31 -11.47 -13.33
C SER A 150 2.04 -11.97 -14.74
N SER A 151 1.54 -13.18 -14.89
CA SER A 151 0.83 -13.53 -16.11
C SER A 151 -0.42 -12.63 -16.19
N GLY A 152 -0.57 -11.86 -17.24
CA GLY A 152 -1.52 -10.75 -17.38
C GLY A 152 -3.02 -11.07 -17.26
N SER A 153 -3.40 -12.22 -16.72
CA SER A 153 -4.79 -12.53 -16.35
C SER A 153 -4.83 -13.22 -14.98
N TYR A 154 -5.38 -12.52 -14.01
CA TYR A 154 -5.80 -13.14 -12.78
C TYR A 154 -6.73 -14.31 -13.07
N PRO A 155 -6.45 -15.54 -12.58
CA PRO A 155 -7.48 -16.55 -12.55
C PRO A 155 -8.58 -16.03 -11.63
N ARG A 156 -9.60 -15.38 -12.19
CA ARG A 156 -10.78 -15.00 -11.41
C ARG A 156 -11.37 -16.29 -10.90
N LYS A 157 -11.28 -16.55 -9.59
CA LYS A 157 -12.19 -17.50 -8.96
C LYS A 157 -13.58 -16.93 -9.18
N ILE A 158 -14.26 -17.42 -10.21
CA ILE A 158 -15.65 -17.10 -10.47
C ILE A 158 -16.43 -17.90 -9.41
N VAL A 159 -16.64 -17.28 -8.26
CA VAL A 159 -17.59 -17.79 -7.25
C VAL A 159 -18.97 -17.33 -7.71
N GLY A 160 -19.50 -18.01 -8.71
CA GLY A 160 -20.87 -17.81 -9.14
C GLY A 160 -21.80 -18.76 -8.39
N LYS A 161 -23.06 -18.39 -8.22
CA LYS A 161 -24.12 -19.25 -7.67
C LYS A 161 -24.46 -20.44 -8.58
N ALA A 162 -23.99 -20.42 -9.85
CA ALA A 162 -24.17 -21.51 -10.79
C ALA A 162 -23.11 -22.59 -10.62
N LEU A 163 -23.54 -23.84 -10.51
CA LEU A 163 -22.73 -25.04 -10.23
C LEU A 163 -21.52 -25.20 -11.18
N LEU A 164 -21.61 -24.71 -12.41
CA LEU A 164 -20.59 -24.85 -13.46
C LEU A 164 -19.89 -23.52 -13.81
N SER A 165 -20.02 -22.48 -12.97
CA SER A 165 -19.37 -21.19 -13.23
C SER A 165 -17.86 -21.34 -13.39
N GLY A 166 -17.36 -20.96 -14.57
CA GLY A 166 -15.94 -20.98 -14.91
C GLY A 166 -15.42 -22.30 -15.51
N ASN A 167 -16.24 -23.38 -15.51
CA ASN A 167 -15.84 -24.69 -16.00
C ASN A 167 -16.55 -25.10 -17.31
N VAL A 168 -17.35 -24.20 -17.90
CA VAL A 168 -18.07 -24.48 -19.15
C VAL A 168 -17.43 -23.69 -20.28
N TYR A 169 -17.14 -24.40 -21.35
CA TYR A 169 -16.60 -23.84 -22.59
C TYR A 169 -17.53 -24.17 -23.75
N CYS A 170 -17.64 -23.27 -24.71
CA CYS A 170 -18.39 -23.51 -25.94
C CYS A 170 -17.72 -24.61 -26.77
N GLY A 171 -18.44 -25.71 -27.08
CA GLY A 171 -17.92 -26.80 -27.88
C GLY A 171 -17.59 -26.42 -29.33
N HIS A 172 -18.08 -25.29 -29.83
CA HIS A 172 -17.85 -24.81 -31.20
C HIS A 172 -16.61 -23.91 -31.31
N CYS A 173 -16.45 -22.93 -30.39
CA CYS A 173 -15.39 -21.94 -30.49
C CYS A 173 -14.36 -22.01 -29.34
N GLY A 174 -14.52 -22.90 -28.37
CA GLY A 174 -13.64 -23.03 -27.20
C GLY A 174 -13.73 -21.86 -26.21
N GLY A 175 -14.56 -20.84 -26.46
CA GLY A 175 -14.73 -19.69 -25.58
C GLY A 175 -15.42 -20.05 -24.28
N ARG A 176 -15.07 -19.35 -23.18
CA ARG A 176 -15.74 -19.53 -21.87
C ARG A 176 -17.20 -19.08 -21.93
N VAL A 177 -18.08 -19.87 -21.39
CA VAL A 177 -19.49 -19.55 -21.23
C VAL A 177 -19.76 -19.02 -19.85
N PHE A 178 -20.45 -17.89 -19.74
CA PHE A 178 -20.84 -17.24 -18.50
C PHE A 178 -22.34 -17.32 -18.31
N ALA A 179 -22.77 -17.64 -17.09
CA ALA A 179 -24.18 -17.53 -16.73
C ALA A 179 -24.52 -16.06 -16.49
N THR A 180 -25.46 -15.52 -17.26
CA THR A 180 -26.05 -14.21 -17.02
C THR A 180 -27.44 -14.37 -16.45
N THR A 181 -27.77 -13.66 -15.37
CA THR A 181 -29.14 -13.53 -14.90
C THR A 181 -29.83 -12.47 -15.75
N ALA A 182 -30.80 -12.87 -16.54
CA ALA A 182 -31.72 -11.92 -17.17
C ALA A 182 -32.46 -11.14 -16.07
N ARG A 183 -32.50 -9.83 -16.17
CA ARG A 183 -33.34 -8.95 -15.35
C ARG A 183 -34.71 -8.84 -15.97
#